data_a3586165696cb231fe78491ed16950d9
#
_entry.id   a3586165696cb231fe78491ed16950d9
#
_cell.length_a   1.000
_cell.length_b   1.000
_cell.length_c   1.000
_cell.angle_alpha   90.00
_cell.angle_beta   90.00
_cell.angle_gamma   90.00
#
_symmetry.space_group_name_H-M   'P 1'
#
loop_
_entity.id
_entity.type
_entity.pdbx_description
1 polymer ?
#
loop_
_entity_poly.entity_id
_entity_poly.type
_entity_poly.pdbx_seq_one_letter_code
_entity_poly.pdbx_strand_id
1 'polypeptide(L)'
;YGDNLHYEKFADGSVKCIEDEIPFALPDGWAWCRLSMVGTTSIGLTYKPTEVKETGTIVLRSCNIKNGKIDFADLVRVQADIRENQYIYENDILICARNGSQSLVGKCAIMQDLPEAASFGAFMAVFRSICNQYVYYYFNTALFRSSFSNDDSKQINQVTQAILRDTLIPLPPFAEQTRIVAKLHEILSLADFIND
;
A
#
# COMPACT_ATOMS: atom_id res chain seq x y z
N TYR A 1 1.46 18.98 -26.64
CA TYR A 1 2.85 18.89 -27.06
C TYR A 1 2.91 17.85 -28.17
N GLY A 2 3.59 18.14 -29.30
CA GLY A 2 3.59 17.28 -30.50
C GLY A 2 4.75 16.28 -30.57
N ASP A 3 5.33 15.92 -29.43
CA ASP A 3 6.55 15.13 -29.30
C ASP A 3 6.32 13.68 -28.79
N ASN A 4 5.05 13.30 -28.58
CA ASN A 4 4.64 11.97 -28.06
C ASN A 4 5.27 11.57 -26.71
N LEU A 5 5.75 12.55 -25.90
CA LEU A 5 6.27 12.31 -24.57
C LEU A 5 5.18 12.43 -23.49
N HIS A 6 5.42 11.82 -22.34
CA HIS A 6 4.52 11.89 -21.18
C HIS A 6 4.83 13.09 -20.30
N TYR A 7 3.79 13.80 -19.91
CA TYR A 7 3.91 15.01 -19.08
C TYR A 7 2.94 14.97 -17.90
N GLU A 8 3.46 15.27 -16.72
CA GLU A 8 2.66 15.54 -15.53
C GLU A 8 2.35 17.04 -15.45
N LYS A 9 1.06 17.39 -15.33
CA LYS A 9 0.61 18.78 -15.16
C LYS A 9 0.18 19.00 -13.70
N PHE A 10 0.78 19.97 -13.06
CA PHE A 10 0.48 20.34 -11.68
C PHE A 10 -0.66 21.36 -11.58
N ALA A 11 -1.24 21.49 -10.37
CA ALA A 11 -2.36 22.41 -10.11
C ALA A 11 -2.00 23.90 -10.31
N ASP A 12 -0.72 24.26 -10.15
CA ASP A 12 -0.20 25.61 -10.42
C ASP A 12 0.00 25.89 -11.91
N GLY A 13 -0.30 24.91 -12.78
CA GLY A 13 -0.15 25.00 -14.21
C GLY A 13 1.23 24.62 -14.75
N SER A 14 2.20 24.37 -13.87
CA SER A 14 3.51 23.87 -14.28
C SER A 14 3.43 22.47 -14.88
N VAL A 15 4.41 22.13 -15.71
CA VAL A 15 4.45 20.87 -16.45
C VAL A 15 5.84 20.27 -16.31
N LYS A 16 5.90 18.96 -15.99
CA LYS A 16 7.13 18.17 -15.91
C LYS A 16 7.08 17.03 -16.90
N CYS A 17 8.12 16.87 -17.73
CA CYS A 17 8.29 15.64 -18.52
C CYS A 17 8.60 14.48 -17.55
N ILE A 18 7.88 13.37 -17.69
CA ILE A 18 8.04 12.16 -16.87
C ILE A 18 8.41 10.95 -17.73
N GLU A 19 8.89 11.16 -18.96
CA GLU A 19 9.23 10.09 -19.88
C GLU A 19 10.25 9.11 -19.30
N ASP A 20 11.25 9.60 -18.59
CA ASP A 20 12.28 8.78 -17.92
C ASP A 20 11.71 7.96 -16.74
N GLU A 21 10.51 8.29 -16.26
CA GLU A 21 9.82 7.57 -15.19
C GLU A 21 8.85 6.49 -15.72
N ILE A 22 8.56 6.50 -17.04
CA ILE A 22 7.59 5.59 -17.67
C ILE A 22 8.28 4.25 -17.98
N PRO A 23 7.90 3.14 -17.32
CA PRO A 23 8.60 1.86 -17.52
C PRO A 23 8.19 1.14 -18.80
N PHE A 24 6.99 1.41 -19.34
CA PHE A 24 6.47 0.78 -20.56
C PHE A 24 5.24 1.53 -21.09
N ALA A 25 4.89 1.30 -22.36
CA ALA A 25 3.69 1.84 -22.97
C ALA A 25 2.42 1.18 -22.41
N LEU A 26 1.38 1.99 -22.19
CA LEU A 26 0.09 1.52 -21.71
C LEU A 26 -0.87 1.19 -22.86
N PRO A 27 -1.85 0.28 -22.63
CA PRO A 27 -2.97 0.10 -23.56
C PRO A 27 -3.82 1.38 -23.69
N ASP A 28 -4.58 1.48 -24.78
CA ASP A 28 -5.52 2.57 -24.99
C ASP A 28 -6.52 2.69 -23.83
N GLY A 29 -6.74 3.91 -23.40
CA GLY A 29 -7.65 4.23 -22.29
C GLY A 29 -7.05 4.07 -20.88
N TRP A 30 -5.81 3.60 -20.75
CA TRP A 30 -5.06 3.60 -19.49
C TRP A 30 -4.27 4.89 -19.33
N ALA A 31 -3.94 5.22 -18.08
CA ALA A 31 -3.09 6.37 -17.78
C ALA A 31 -2.08 6.07 -16.67
N TRP A 32 -0.88 6.65 -16.77
CA TRP A 32 0.03 6.70 -15.64
C TRP A 32 -0.44 7.77 -14.65
N CYS A 33 -0.60 7.40 -13.39
CA CYS A 33 -1.01 8.31 -12.32
C CYS A 33 -0.07 8.20 -11.13
N ARG A 34 0.15 9.28 -10.38
CA ARG A 34 0.77 9.19 -9.05
C ARG A 34 -0.20 8.51 -8.07
N LEU A 35 0.33 7.69 -7.16
CA LEU A 35 -0.49 7.07 -6.11
C LEU A 35 -1.27 8.11 -5.29
N SER A 36 -0.69 9.30 -5.07
CA SER A 36 -1.37 10.43 -4.40
C SER A 36 -2.60 10.96 -5.12
N MET A 37 -2.75 10.69 -6.42
CA MET A 37 -3.96 11.08 -7.18
C MET A 37 -5.09 10.07 -7.00
N VAL A 38 -4.79 8.84 -6.61
CA VAL A 38 -5.77 7.76 -6.47
C VAL A 38 -6.07 7.39 -5.02
N GLY A 39 -5.29 7.90 -4.06
CA GLY A 39 -5.49 7.60 -2.65
C GLY A 39 -4.70 8.48 -1.70
N THR A 40 -4.87 8.21 -0.43
CA THR A 40 -4.17 8.87 0.67
C THR A 40 -3.36 7.87 1.48
N THR A 41 -2.33 8.35 2.16
CA THR A 41 -1.49 7.51 3.00
C THR A 41 -1.23 8.15 4.35
N SER A 42 -1.09 7.33 5.40
CA SER A 42 -0.76 7.76 6.74
C SER A 42 0.28 6.85 7.40
N ILE A 43 1.02 7.41 8.37
CA ILE A 43 1.98 6.70 9.20
C ILE A 43 1.29 6.31 10.51
N GLY A 44 1.61 5.13 11.02
CA GLY A 44 1.03 4.59 12.21
C GLY A 44 1.47 5.26 13.52
N LEU A 45 0.90 4.77 14.59
CA LEU A 45 1.04 5.27 15.94
C LEU A 45 2.42 4.91 16.53
N THR A 46 3.09 5.90 17.11
CA THR A 46 4.19 5.68 18.03
C THR A 46 3.64 5.65 19.45
N TYR A 47 3.90 4.58 20.19
CA TYR A 47 3.45 4.43 21.57
C TYR A 47 4.58 3.95 22.45
N LYS A 48 4.48 4.25 23.75
CA LYS A 48 5.45 3.84 24.78
C LYS A 48 5.13 2.44 25.31
N PRO A 49 6.11 1.68 25.79
CA PRO A 49 5.84 0.39 26.45
C PRO A 49 4.85 0.50 27.62
N THR A 50 4.85 1.63 28.32
CA THR A 50 3.92 1.91 29.44
C THR A 50 2.47 2.10 29.01
N GLU A 51 2.20 2.37 27.74
CA GLU A 51 0.87 2.52 27.16
C GLU A 51 0.27 1.19 26.69
N VAL A 52 1.09 0.13 26.62
CA VAL A 52 0.61 -1.23 26.32
C VAL A 52 -0.17 -1.75 27.53
N LYS A 53 -1.42 -2.17 27.28
CA LYS A 53 -2.37 -2.62 28.30
C LYS A 53 -3.13 -3.85 27.83
N GLU A 54 -3.81 -4.52 28.74
CA GLU A 54 -4.72 -5.63 28.43
C GLU A 54 -5.98 -5.15 27.67
N THR A 55 -6.36 -3.89 27.90
CA THR A 55 -7.51 -3.24 27.27
C THR A 55 -7.08 -1.97 26.54
N GLY A 56 -7.84 -1.56 25.51
CA GLY A 56 -7.55 -0.37 24.72
C GLY A 56 -7.62 -0.66 23.22
N THR A 57 -7.15 0.27 22.42
CA THR A 57 -7.20 0.15 20.95
C THR A 57 -6.17 -0.87 20.45
N ILE A 58 -6.60 -1.75 19.55
CA ILE A 58 -5.71 -2.69 18.84
C ILE A 58 -4.68 -1.90 18.03
N VAL A 59 -3.42 -2.32 18.06
CA VAL A 59 -2.36 -1.79 17.20
C VAL A 59 -1.77 -2.91 16.34
N LEU A 60 -2.03 -2.85 15.05
CA LEU A 60 -1.54 -3.82 14.09
C LEU A 60 -0.06 -3.57 13.76
N ARG A 61 0.69 -4.67 13.65
CA ARG A 61 2.13 -4.69 13.39
C ARG A 61 2.42 -5.57 12.18
N SER A 62 3.67 -5.64 11.74
CA SER A 62 4.08 -6.48 10.61
C SER A 62 3.81 -7.98 10.82
N CYS A 63 3.84 -8.47 12.07
CA CYS A 63 3.49 -9.85 12.41
C CYS A 63 2.00 -10.17 12.21
N ASN A 64 1.14 -9.16 12.16
CA ASN A 64 -0.28 -9.33 11.88
C ASN A 64 -0.61 -9.45 10.38
N ILE A 65 0.38 -9.33 9.49
CA ILE A 65 0.18 -9.63 8.07
C ILE A 65 0.74 -11.04 7.82
N LYS A 66 -0.10 -12.00 7.48
CA LYS A 66 0.30 -13.38 7.13
C LYS A 66 -0.34 -13.79 5.82
N ASN A 67 0.47 -14.23 4.86
CA ASN A 67 0.00 -14.70 3.55
C ASN A 67 -0.97 -13.72 2.85
N GLY A 68 -0.66 -12.40 2.90
CA GLY A 68 -1.48 -11.36 2.28
C GLY A 68 -2.81 -11.07 3.01
N LYS A 69 -3.03 -11.63 4.20
CA LYS A 69 -4.23 -11.43 5.03
C LYS A 69 -3.87 -10.85 6.39
N ILE A 70 -4.83 -10.21 7.05
CA ILE A 70 -4.67 -9.77 8.44
C ILE A 70 -4.94 -10.94 9.38
N ASP A 71 -4.01 -11.17 10.32
CA ASP A 71 -4.14 -12.16 11.38
C ASP A 71 -4.28 -11.44 12.74
N PHE A 72 -5.40 -11.69 13.39
CA PHE A 72 -5.76 -11.11 14.69
C PHE A 72 -5.35 -11.99 15.89
N ALA A 73 -4.54 -13.05 15.69
CA ALA A 73 -4.20 -13.97 16.79
C ALA A 73 -3.26 -13.35 17.84
N ASP A 74 -2.30 -12.52 17.43
CA ASP A 74 -1.33 -11.83 18.32
C ASP A 74 -1.54 -10.33 18.27
N LEU A 75 -2.40 -9.82 19.15
CA LEU A 75 -2.77 -8.42 19.19
C LEU A 75 -2.09 -7.69 20.35
N VAL A 76 -1.58 -6.51 20.06
CA VAL A 76 -1.18 -5.53 21.09
C VAL A 76 -2.30 -4.51 21.23
N ARG A 77 -2.59 -4.14 22.48
CA ARG A 77 -3.54 -3.07 22.79
C ARG A 77 -2.82 -1.93 23.48
N VAL A 78 -3.24 -0.72 23.20
CA VAL A 78 -2.66 0.48 23.81
C VAL A 78 -3.75 1.42 24.33
N GLN A 79 -3.40 2.13 25.40
CA GLN A 79 -4.13 3.29 25.89
C GLN A 79 -3.27 4.53 25.62
N ALA A 80 -3.40 5.07 24.40
CA ALA A 80 -2.68 6.23 23.91
C ALA A 80 -3.64 7.17 23.18
N ASP A 81 -3.22 8.41 22.99
CA ASP A 81 -3.96 9.36 22.13
C ASP A 81 -3.71 9.02 20.67
N ILE A 82 -4.76 8.66 19.95
CA ILE A 82 -4.72 8.19 18.55
C ILE A 82 -5.44 9.20 17.68
N ARG A 83 -4.72 9.77 16.71
CA ARG A 83 -5.30 10.72 15.75
C ARG A 83 -6.22 9.99 14.77
N GLU A 84 -7.20 10.71 14.23
CA GLU A 84 -8.17 10.17 13.27
C GLU A 84 -7.50 9.45 12.08
N ASN A 85 -6.44 10.03 11.52
CA ASN A 85 -5.71 9.44 10.40
C ASN A 85 -4.82 8.24 10.76
N GLN A 86 -4.75 7.87 12.05
CA GLN A 86 -4.02 6.70 12.56
C GLN A 86 -4.96 5.53 12.87
N TYR A 87 -6.26 5.64 12.59
CA TYR A 87 -7.17 4.51 12.58
C TYR A 87 -7.16 3.83 11.21
N ILE A 88 -7.28 2.50 11.23
CA ILE A 88 -7.46 1.67 10.03
C ILE A 88 -8.94 1.28 9.93
N TYR A 89 -9.44 1.24 8.72
CA TYR A 89 -10.84 0.92 8.40
C TYR A 89 -10.92 -0.23 7.42
N GLU A 90 -12.14 -0.79 7.28
CA GLU A 90 -12.41 -1.81 6.27
C GLU A 90 -11.95 -1.34 4.87
N ASN A 91 -11.38 -2.27 4.11
CA ASN A 91 -10.79 -2.07 2.79
C ASN A 91 -9.52 -1.20 2.74
N ASP A 92 -9.01 -0.67 3.84
CA ASP A 92 -7.69 -0.04 3.85
C ASP A 92 -6.59 -1.08 3.55
N ILE A 93 -5.51 -0.64 2.90
CA ILE A 93 -4.33 -1.48 2.70
C ILE A 93 -3.32 -1.17 3.81
N LEU A 94 -3.08 -2.14 4.69
CA LEU A 94 -2.01 -2.10 5.68
C LEU A 94 -0.69 -2.55 5.04
N ILE A 95 0.38 -1.77 5.20
CA ILE A 95 1.68 -1.98 4.56
C ILE A 95 2.77 -2.00 5.63
N CYS A 96 3.65 -3.00 5.60
CA CYS A 96 4.89 -2.98 6.37
C CYS A 96 5.86 -1.98 5.74
N ALA A 97 5.89 -0.77 6.27
CA ALA A 97 6.68 0.34 5.74
C ALA A 97 8.16 0.23 6.11
N ARG A 98 8.46 -0.36 7.28
CA ARG A 98 9.83 -0.57 7.78
C ARG A 98 9.92 -1.85 8.59
N ASN A 99 11.01 -2.60 8.37
CA ASN A 99 11.31 -3.81 9.15
C ASN A 99 12.82 -4.08 9.12
N GLY A 100 13.35 -4.74 10.15
CA GLY A 100 14.74 -5.21 10.17
C GLY A 100 15.03 -6.27 9.11
N SER A 101 14.01 -7.03 8.68
CA SER A 101 14.11 -7.97 7.56
C SER A 101 13.60 -7.31 6.28
N GLN A 102 14.47 -7.20 5.28
CA GLN A 102 14.14 -6.64 3.96
C GLN A 102 12.96 -7.35 3.29
N SER A 103 12.86 -8.67 3.44
CA SER A 103 11.80 -9.48 2.83
C SER A 103 10.39 -9.13 3.33
N LEU A 104 10.30 -8.46 4.49
CA LEU A 104 9.03 -8.03 5.08
C LEU A 104 8.63 -6.61 4.68
N VAL A 105 9.57 -5.79 4.19
CA VAL A 105 9.26 -4.43 3.73
C VAL A 105 8.41 -4.49 2.46
N GLY A 106 7.34 -3.69 2.41
CA GLY A 106 6.37 -3.69 1.32
C GLY A 106 5.32 -4.82 1.39
N LYS A 107 5.43 -5.76 2.35
CA LYS A 107 4.40 -6.75 2.61
C LYS A 107 3.11 -6.02 3.00
N CYS A 108 2.00 -6.37 2.38
CA CYS A 108 0.72 -5.69 2.61
C CYS A 108 -0.46 -6.67 2.67
N ALA A 109 -1.56 -6.18 3.25
CA ALA A 109 -2.85 -6.88 3.27
C ALA A 109 -3.99 -5.86 3.25
N ILE A 110 -5.12 -6.23 2.66
CA ILE A 110 -6.36 -5.45 2.78
C ILE A 110 -7.01 -5.79 4.11
N MET A 111 -7.45 -4.75 4.82
CA MET A 111 -8.23 -4.91 6.04
C MET A 111 -9.60 -5.49 5.71
N GLN A 112 -9.90 -6.62 6.30
CA GLN A 112 -11.18 -7.31 6.21
C GLN A 112 -11.56 -7.84 7.58
N ASP A 113 -12.87 -7.89 7.86
CA ASP A 113 -13.43 -8.45 9.10
C ASP A 113 -12.84 -7.78 10.36
N LEU A 114 -12.71 -6.43 10.35
CA LEU A 114 -12.17 -5.66 11.46
C LEU A 114 -13.07 -5.85 12.71
N PRO A 115 -12.60 -6.52 13.78
CA PRO A 115 -13.45 -6.89 14.90
C PRO A 115 -13.86 -5.72 15.77
N GLU A 116 -13.03 -4.68 15.83
CA GLU A 116 -13.21 -3.46 16.61
C GLU A 116 -12.27 -2.37 16.12
N ALA A 117 -12.39 -1.14 16.67
CA ALA A 117 -11.52 -0.03 16.30
C ALA A 117 -10.04 -0.39 16.48
N ALA A 118 -9.25 -0.21 15.44
CA ALA A 118 -7.83 -0.53 15.43
C ALA A 118 -7.00 0.60 14.84
N SER A 119 -5.76 0.67 15.28
CA SER A 119 -4.68 1.50 14.78
C SER A 119 -3.57 0.60 14.22
N PHE A 120 -2.47 1.18 13.82
CA PHE A 120 -1.30 0.47 13.31
C PHE A 120 -0.01 1.14 13.81
N GLY A 121 1.04 0.35 14.01
CA GLY A 121 2.30 0.83 14.60
C GLY A 121 3.11 1.71 13.66
N ALA A 122 4.05 2.48 14.20
CA ALA A 122 4.87 3.47 13.48
C ALA A 122 5.74 2.90 12.34
N PHE A 123 5.96 1.58 12.32
CA PHE A 123 6.65 0.90 11.23
C PHE A 123 5.71 0.40 10.13
N MET A 124 4.43 0.69 10.27
CA MET A 124 3.40 0.41 9.30
C MET A 124 2.93 1.71 8.64
N ALA A 125 2.37 1.58 7.47
CA ALA A 125 1.60 2.63 6.80
C ALA A 125 0.26 2.07 6.36
N VAL A 126 -0.71 2.96 6.16
CA VAL A 126 -1.98 2.65 5.53
C VAL A 126 -2.10 3.42 4.24
N PHE A 127 -2.59 2.77 3.21
CA PHE A 127 -3.04 3.41 1.97
C PHE A 127 -4.55 3.24 1.84
N ARG A 128 -5.26 4.31 1.50
CA ARG A 128 -6.71 4.37 1.41
C ARG A 128 -7.15 4.96 0.10
N SER A 129 -7.97 4.22 -0.66
CA SER A 129 -8.47 4.59 -1.97
C SER A 129 -9.82 3.93 -2.24
N ILE A 130 -10.58 4.48 -3.17
CA ILE A 130 -11.78 3.82 -3.70
C ILE A 130 -11.45 2.63 -4.61
N CYS A 131 -10.20 2.51 -5.09
CA CYS A 131 -9.73 1.40 -5.91
C CYS A 131 -8.73 0.50 -5.17
N ASN A 132 -8.84 0.35 -3.85
CA ASN A 132 -7.90 -0.39 -3.01
C ASN A 132 -7.65 -1.83 -3.47
N GLN A 133 -8.65 -2.53 -3.99
CA GLN A 133 -8.47 -3.89 -4.51
C GLN A 133 -7.44 -3.93 -5.67
N TYR A 134 -7.55 -2.99 -6.61
CA TYR A 134 -6.60 -2.88 -7.72
C TYR A 134 -5.22 -2.42 -7.23
N VAL A 135 -5.16 -1.42 -6.36
CA VAL A 135 -3.91 -0.91 -5.76
C VAL A 135 -3.21 -1.99 -4.93
N TYR A 136 -3.94 -2.83 -4.23
CA TYR A 136 -3.38 -3.97 -3.48
C TYR A 136 -2.61 -4.92 -4.41
N TYR A 137 -3.18 -5.27 -5.55
CA TYR A 137 -2.47 -6.10 -6.52
C TYR A 137 -1.24 -5.38 -7.08
N TYR A 138 -1.35 -4.10 -7.36
CA TYR A 138 -0.20 -3.29 -7.79
C TYR A 138 0.93 -3.30 -6.74
N PHE A 139 0.63 -3.15 -5.46
CA PHE A 139 1.62 -3.20 -4.38
C PHE A 139 2.33 -4.56 -4.26
N ASN A 140 1.75 -5.61 -4.77
CA ASN A 140 2.36 -6.94 -4.82
C ASN A 140 3.18 -7.20 -6.10
N THR A 141 3.30 -6.24 -7.01
CA THR A 141 4.10 -6.37 -8.23
C THR A 141 5.59 -6.10 -8.00
N ALA A 142 6.44 -6.66 -8.88
CA ALA A 142 7.85 -6.32 -8.95
C ALA A 142 8.06 -4.83 -9.29
N LEU A 143 7.18 -4.24 -10.09
CA LEU A 143 7.23 -2.82 -10.46
C LEU A 143 7.12 -1.91 -9.23
N PHE A 144 6.15 -2.13 -8.35
CA PHE A 144 6.07 -1.35 -7.11
C PHE A 144 7.26 -1.62 -6.20
N ARG A 145 7.70 -2.87 -6.09
CA ARG A 145 8.85 -3.25 -5.27
C ARG A 145 10.13 -2.55 -5.70
N SER A 146 10.36 -2.36 -7.00
CA SER A 146 11.54 -1.65 -7.52
C SER A 146 11.60 -0.18 -7.10
N SER A 147 10.47 0.44 -6.73
CA SER A 147 10.45 1.84 -6.28
C SER A 147 11.14 2.08 -4.92
N PHE A 148 11.39 1.03 -4.14
CA PHE A 148 12.07 1.11 -2.83
C PHE A 148 13.18 0.06 -2.62
N SER A 149 13.49 -0.74 -3.63
CA SER A 149 14.58 -1.72 -3.61
C SER A 149 15.77 -1.15 -4.37
N ASN A 150 16.83 -0.73 -3.68
CA ASN A 150 18.09 -0.32 -4.31
C ASN A 150 19.09 -1.46 -4.21
N ASP A 151 19.56 -1.98 -5.34
CA ASP A 151 20.55 -3.06 -5.42
C ASP A 151 21.94 -2.68 -4.87
N ASP A 152 22.27 -1.39 -4.81
CA ASP A 152 23.65 -0.92 -4.57
C ASP A 152 23.91 -0.32 -3.19
N SER A 153 22.96 -0.26 -2.26
CA SER A 153 23.21 0.39 -0.98
C SER A 153 22.86 -0.49 0.23
N LYS A 154 23.74 -0.48 1.24
CA LYS A 154 23.48 -0.97 2.60
C LYS A 154 22.37 -0.19 3.34
N GLN A 155 21.57 0.62 2.63
CA GLN A 155 20.45 1.34 3.20
C GLN A 155 19.29 0.38 3.43
N ILE A 156 18.67 0.53 4.59
CA ILE A 156 17.48 -0.21 4.99
C ILE A 156 16.37 0.15 3.99
N ASN A 157 15.94 -0.82 3.19
CA ASN A 157 14.79 -0.65 2.32
C ASN A 157 13.58 -0.27 3.18
N GLN A 158 12.89 0.79 2.78
CA GLN A 158 11.67 1.22 3.45
C GLN A 158 10.69 1.82 2.45
N VAL A 159 9.42 1.57 2.66
CA VAL A 159 8.34 2.22 1.93
C VAL A 159 8.05 3.55 2.63
N THR A 160 8.59 4.63 2.11
CA THR A 160 8.37 5.97 2.67
C THR A 160 7.02 6.55 2.24
N GLN A 161 6.58 7.61 2.92
CA GLN A 161 5.39 8.36 2.50
C GLN A 161 5.57 9.00 1.11
N ALA A 162 6.79 9.39 0.75
CA ALA A 162 7.10 9.88 -0.59
C ALA A 162 6.87 8.77 -1.64
N ILE A 163 7.38 7.55 -1.42
CA ILE A 163 7.12 6.42 -2.30
C ILE A 163 5.62 6.16 -2.45
N LEU A 164 4.86 6.14 -1.35
CA LEU A 164 3.41 5.91 -1.39
C LEU A 164 2.61 7.06 -2.02
N ARG A 165 3.22 8.22 -2.28
CA ARG A 165 2.58 9.33 -2.99
C ARG A 165 3.04 9.44 -4.43
N ASP A 166 4.35 9.33 -4.64
CA ASP A 166 4.99 9.80 -5.86
C ASP A 166 5.22 8.68 -6.89
N THR A 167 5.12 7.41 -6.47
CA THR A 167 5.23 6.26 -7.39
C THR A 167 4.10 6.27 -8.41
N LEU A 168 4.45 6.04 -9.67
CA LEU A 168 3.49 5.91 -10.77
C LEU A 168 2.80 4.54 -10.75
N ILE A 169 1.49 4.54 -10.88
CA ILE A 169 0.66 3.34 -11.06
C ILE A 169 0.00 3.36 -12.43
N PRO A 170 0.00 2.26 -13.19
CA PRO A 170 -0.77 2.16 -14.43
C PRO A 170 -2.25 1.99 -14.06
N LEU A 171 -3.06 2.99 -14.39
CA LEU A 171 -4.47 3.05 -13.97
C LEU A 171 -5.40 2.81 -15.16
N PRO A 172 -6.10 1.66 -15.22
CA PRO A 172 -7.15 1.40 -16.20
C PRO A 172 -8.46 2.12 -15.84
N PRO A 173 -9.41 2.23 -16.78
CA PRO A 173 -10.77 2.63 -16.48
C PRO A 173 -11.38 1.75 -15.38
N PHE A 174 -12.25 2.32 -14.54
CA PHE A 174 -12.78 1.64 -13.35
C PHE A 174 -13.42 0.27 -13.63
N ALA A 175 -14.21 0.18 -14.72
CA ALA A 175 -14.81 -1.10 -15.12
C ALA A 175 -13.75 -2.17 -15.46
N GLU A 176 -12.59 -1.76 -15.98
CA GLU A 176 -11.49 -2.67 -16.28
C GLU A 176 -10.72 -3.06 -15.01
N GLN A 177 -10.52 -2.14 -14.08
CA GLN A 177 -9.98 -2.47 -12.74
C GLN A 177 -10.79 -3.60 -12.10
N THR A 178 -12.13 -3.50 -12.13
CA THR A 178 -13.02 -4.52 -11.59
C THR A 178 -12.84 -5.87 -12.27
N ARG A 179 -12.73 -5.89 -13.60
CA ARG A 179 -12.50 -7.14 -14.38
C ARG A 179 -11.14 -7.76 -14.05
N ILE A 180 -10.10 -6.94 -13.96
CA ILE A 180 -8.74 -7.38 -13.60
C ILE A 180 -8.74 -8.00 -12.21
N VAL A 181 -9.31 -7.31 -11.22
CA VAL A 181 -9.41 -7.80 -9.84
C VAL A 181 -10.16 -9.13 -9.77
N ALA A 182 -11.33 -9.24 -10.43
CA ALA A 182 -12.10 -10.47 -10.45
C ALA A 182 -11.29 -11.63 -11.07
N LYS A 183 -10.57 -11.37 -12.16
CA LYS A 183 -9.76 -12.41 -12.81
C LYS A 183 -8.55 -12.83 -11.99
N LEU A 184 -7.91 -11.89 -11.30
CA LEU A 184 -6.80 -12.20 -10.39
C LEU A 184 -7.29 -13.03 -9.19
N HIS A 185 -8.45 -12.71 -8.61
CA HIS A 185 -9.05 -13.54 -7.55
C HIS A 185 -9.30 -14.97 -8.01
N GLU A 186 -9.89 -15.15 -9.19
CA GLU A 186 -10.12 -16.47 -9.77
C GLU A 186 -8.82 -17.28 -9.93
N ILE A 187 -7.80 -16.67 -10.52
CA ILE A 187 -6.51 -17.34 -10.79
C ILE A 187 -5.78 -17.69 -9.49
N LEU A 188 -5.74 -16.75 -8.54
CA LEU A 188 -5.04 -16.97 -7.27
C LEU A 188 -5.75 -18.03 -6.42
N SER A 189 -7.09 -18.05 -6.40
CA SER A 189 -7.84 -19.10 -5.70
C SER A 189 -7.58 -20.49 -6.28
N LEU A 190 -7.43 -20.61 -7.61
CA LEU A 190 -7.04 -21.86 -8.26
C LEU A 190 -5.61 -22.29 -7.90
N ALA A 191 -4.68 -21.32 -7.81
CA ALA A 191 -3.30 -21.60 -7.45
C ALA A 191 -3.17 -22.07 -6.00
N ASP A 192 -3.92 -21.50 -5.07
CA ASP A 192 -3.96 -21.96 -3.67
C ASP A 192 -4.49 -23.39 -3.57
N PHE A 193 -5.55 -23.73 -4.32
CA PHE A 193 -6.12 -25.08 -4.35
C PHE A 193 -5.16 -26.15 -4.90
N ILE A 194 -4.22 -25.79 -5.74
CA ILE A 194 -3.23 -26.74 -6.31
C ILE A 194 -2.07 -26.98 -5.34
N ASN A 195 -1.80 -26.05 -4.41
CA ASN A 195 -0.67 -26.12 -3.48
C ASN A 195 -1.02 -26.70 -2.10
N ASP A 196 -2.29 -26.95 -1.83
CA ASP A 196 -2.79 -27.69 -0.67
C ASP A 196 -2.91 -29.21 -0.97
#